data_ee9b9c3816d1f88fb9fa703eee9dc1b3
#
_entry.id   ee9b9c3816d1f88fb9fa703eee9dc1b3
#
_cell.length_a   1.000
_cell.length_b   1.000
_cell.length_c   1.000
_cell.angle_alpha   90.00
_cell.angle_beta   90.00
_cell.angle_gamma   90.00
#
_symmetry.space_group_name_H-M   'P 1'
#
loop_
_entity.id
_entity.type
_entity.pdbx_description
1 polymer ?
#
loop_
_entity_poly.entity_id
_entity_poly.type
_entity_poly.pdbx_seq_one_letter_code
_entity_poly.pdbx_strand_id
1 'polypeptide(L)'
;MKEKIRERIAMLRPLLKDAAPEVRNAAAEAIEKLEGIISAEEILHTLKTGDMGARIGAIYALGEIGGTKVLPALIYCAGRPEVDIRSAAVEVLGRLGLSAALQTLVERLEDQNNAVQARAIAALSNFSVSADVLKRLRTFLVSDDGTLEAEAALTLARLNDMAAINSILPLLSSRFASTRQAAATAISIMPL
;
A
#
# COMPACT_ATOMS: atom_id res chain seq x y z
N MET A 1 21.12 -17.16 12.36
CA MET A 1 21.49 -15.82 11.88
C MET A 1 21.27 -14.79 12.99
N LYS A 2 20.10 -14.75 13.62
CA LYS A 2 19.75 -13.81 14.72
C LYS A 2 20.79 -13.76 15.86
N GLU A 3 21.31 -14.90 16.31
CA GLU A 3 22.29 -14.96 17.40
C GLU A 3 23.57 -14.19 17.05
N LYS A 4 24.12 -14.42 15.85
CA LYS A 4 25.28 -13.69 15.36
C LYS A 4 25.05 -12.17 15.23
N ILE A 5 23.84 -11.75 14.94
CA ILE A 5 23.50 -10.32 14.87
C ILE A 5 23.43 -9.73 16.27
N ARG A 6 22.81 -10.45 17.23
CA ARG A 6 22.77 -10.02 18.64
C ARG A 6 24.17 -9.93 19.26
N GLU A 7 25.06 -10.86 18.95
CA GLU A 7 26.47 -10.81 19.35
C GLU A 7 27.16 -9.54 18.82
N ARG A 8 26.96 -9.22 17.53
CA ARG A 8 27.51 -7.97 16.94
C ARG A 8 26.96 -6.72 17.59
N ILE A 9 25.65 -6.67 17.88
CA ILE A 9 25.03 -5.55 18.59
C ILE A 9 25.65 -5.41 19.98
N ALA A 10 25.86 -6.53 20.71
CA ALA A 10 26.49 -6.50 22.03
C ALA A 10 27.92 -5.94 21.98
N MET A 11 28.68 -6.26 20.92
CA MET A 11 30.04 -5.73 20.70
C MET A 11 30.02 -4.22 20.39
N LEU A 12 28.99 -3.70 19.73
CA LEU A 12 28.89 -2.30 19.35
C LEU A 12 28.36 -1.40 20.49
N ARG A 13 27.55 -1.94 21.40
CA ARG A 13 26.92 -1.16 22.50
C ARG A 13 27.89 -0.33 23.34
N PRO A 14 29.09 -0.83 23.73
CA PRO A 14 30.04 -0.01 24.48
C PRO A 14 30.48 1.25 23.75
N LEU A 15 30.57 1.20 22.40
CA LEU A 15 30.98 2.31 21.54
C LEU A 15 29.99 3.49 21.53
N LEU A 16 28.74 3.28 21.97
CA LEU A 16 27.77 4.35 22.16
C LEU A 16 28.19 5.36 23.25
N LYS A 17 29.16 5.00 24.06
CA LYS A 17 29.73 5.85 25.12
C LYS A 17 31.16 6.29 24.83
N ASP A 18 31.64 6.12 23.60
CA ASP A 18 32.98 6.54 23.20
C ASP A 18 33.17 8.06 23.33
N ALA A 19 34.37 8.50 23.59
CA ALA A 19 34.69 9.91 23.70
C ALA A 19 34.49 10.68 22.39
N ALA A 20 34.80 10.04 21.26
CA ALA A 20 34.67 10.61 19.92
C ALA A 20 33.20 10.53 19.41
N PRO A 21 32.60 11.68 19.03
CA PRO A 21 31.23 11.71 18.52
C PRO A 21 31.02 10.84 17.25
N GLU A 22 32.03 10.80 16.40
CA GLU A 22 32.01 10.03 15.13
C GLU A 22 31.88 8.53 15.40
N VAL A 23 32.54 8.03 16.46
CA VAL A 23 32.48 6.62 16.88
C VAL A 23 31.08 6.30 17.43
N ARG A 24 30.52 7.21 18.26
CA ARG A 24 29.16 7.02 18.80
C ARG A 24 28.11 6.96 17.70
N ASN A 25 28.21 7.88 16.73
CA ASN A 25 27.27 7.93 15.61
C ASN A 25 27.37 6.67 14.74
N ALA A 26 28.58 6.25 14.38
CA ALA A 26 28.80 5.02 13.60
C ALA A 26 28.28 3.77 14.33
N ALA A 27 28.46 3.70 15.65
CA ALA A 27 27.93 2.59 16.45
C ALA A 27 26.39 2.61 16.49
N ALA A 28 25.75 3.77 16.65
CA ALA A 28 24.31 3.92 16.64
C ALA A 28 23.69 3.47 15.30
N GLU A 29 24.23 3.98 14.19
CA GLU A 29 23.77 3.59 12.84
C GLU A 29 23.94 2.09 12.58
N ALA A 30 25.08 1.52 13.01
CA ALA A 30 25.33 0.09 12.85
C ALA A 30 24.36 -0.78 13.68
N ILE A 31 24.06 -0.37 14.92
CA ILE A 31 23.10 -1.06 15.79
C ILE A 31 21.70 -0.98 15.18
N GLU A 32 21.22 0.22 14.81
CA GLU A 32 19.91 0.43 14.18
C GLU A 32 19.74 -0.45 12.93
N LYS A 33 20.76 -0.51 12.09
CA LYS A 33 20.73 -1.36 10.87
C LYS A 33 20.63 -2.85 11.21
N LEU A 34 21.34 -3.31 12.25
CA LEU A 34 21.32 -4.72 12.68
C LEU A 34 20.00 -5.08 13.37
N GLU A 35 19.44 -4.19 14.18
CA GLU A 35 18.12 -4.35 14.80
C GLU A 35 17.02 -4.40 13.74
N GLY A 36 17.10 -3.56 12.70
CA GLY A 36 16.19 -3.60 11.55
C GLY A 36 16.20 -4.94 10.81
N ILE A 37 17.35 -5.61 10.69
CA ILE A 37 17.43 -6.94 10.07
C ILE A 37 16.71 -7.99 10.93
N ILE A 38 16.88 -7.97 12.26
CA ILE A 38 16.18 -8.90 13.18
C ILE A 38 14.68 -8.69 13.10
N SER A 39 14.25 -7.42 13.15
CA SER A 39 12.84 -7.04 13.06
C SER A 39 12.20 -7.53 11.75
N ALA A 40 12.86 -7.33 10.62
CA ALA A 40 12.35 -7.81 9.33
C ALA A 40 12.21 -9.34 9.28
N GLU A 41 13.18 -10.09 9.84
CA GLU A 41 13.09 -11.56 9.91
C GLU A 41 11.91 -12.02 10.80
N GLU A 42 11.68 -11.34 11.92
CA GLU A 42 10.57 -11.64 12.83
C GLU A 42 9.22 -11.38 12.19
N ILE A 43 9.10 -10.26 11.46
CA ILE A 43 7.91 -9.91 10.71
C ILE A 43 7.63 -10.95 9.62
N LEU A 44 8.65 -11.33 8.84
CA LEU A 44 8.50 -12.36 7.79
C LEU A 44 8.15 -13.74 8.38
N HIS A 45 8.65 -14.07 9.55
CA HIS A 45 8.27 -15.30 10.27
C HIS A 45 6.80 -15.24 10.69
N THR A 46 6.36 -14.14 11.31
CA THR A 46 4.97 -13.92 11.73
C THR A 46 4.02 -13.96 10.51
N LEU A 47 4.43 -13.40 9.39
CA LEU A 47 3.66 -13.45 8.15
C LEU A 47 3.39 -14.88 7.68
N LYS A 48 4.32 -15.83 7.94
CA LYS A 48 4.21 -17.24 7.54
C LYS A 48 3.45 -18.10 8.54
N THR A 49 3.62 -17.84 9.84
CA THR A 49 3.21 -18.77 10.91
C THR A 49 2.18 -18.19 11.87
N GLY A 50 1.95 -16.90 11.85
CA GLY A 50 0.98 -16.21 12.69
C GLY A 50 -0.48 -16.54 12.33
N ASP A 51 -1.36 -16.29 13.27
CA ASP A 51 -2.80 -16.25 13.00
C ASP A 51 -3.16 -15.09 12.03
N MET A 52 -4.43 -15.00 11.65
CA MET A 52 -4.88 -13.98 10.68
C MET A 52 -4.54 -12.55 11.15
N GLY A 53 -4.80 -12.21 12.40
CA GLY A 53 -4.53 -10.89 12.95
C GLY A 53 -3.04 -10.56 12.98
N ALA A 54 -2.22 -11.52 13.43
CA ALA A 54 -0.76 -11.37 13.45
C ALA A 54 -0.17 -11.21 12.03
N ARG A 55 -0.69 -11.96 11.05
CA ARG A 55 -0.28 -11.83 9.63
C ARG A 55 -0.63 -10.48 9.04
N ILE A 56 -1.83 -9.96 9.32
CA ILE A 56 -2.24 -8.62 8.91
C ILE A 56 -1.34 -7.56 9.57
N GLY A 57 -1.08 -7.68 10.87
CA GLY A 57 -0.14 -6.81 11.58
C GLY A 57 1.26 -6.82 10.98
N ALA A 58 1.75 -8.01 10.57
CA ALA A 58 3.04 -8.16 9.88
C ALA A 58 3.07 -7.45 8.51
N ILE A 59 1.97 -7.46 7.75
CA ILE A 59 1.86 -6.74 6.48
C ILE A 59 1.99 -5.22 6.71
N TYR A 60 1.29 -4.67 7.69
CA TYR A 60 1.41 -3.25 8.03
C TYR A 60 2.81 -2.89 8.52
N ALA A 61 3.41 -3.74 9.36
CA ALA A 61 4.79 -3.56 9.83
C ALA A 61 5.82 -3.57 8.69
N LEU A 62 5.64 -4.40 7.65
CA LEU A 62 6.45 -4.32 6.42
C LEU A 62 6.28 -2.98 5.72
N GLY A 63 5.07 -2.42 5.74
CA GLY A 63 4.80 -1.09 5.21
C GLY A 63 5.55 0.03 5.94
N GLU A 64 5.68 -0.07 7.27
CA GLU A 64 6.45 0.89 8.09
C GLU A 64 7.97 0.78 7.83
N ILE A 65 8.49 -0.44 7.60
CA ILE A 65 9.90 -0.62 7.18
C ILE A 65 10.14 0.05 5.83
N GLY A 66 9.19 -0.09 4.90
CA GLY A 66 9.26 0.56 3.59
C GLY A 66 10.36 0.04 2.67
N GLY A 67 10.59 0.79 1.58
CA GLY A 67 11.63 0.50 0.61
C GLY A 67 11.37 -0.74 -0.25
N THR A 68 12.28 -1.01 -1.19
CA THR A 68 12.10 -2.07 -2.21
C THR A 68 12.24 -3.49 -1.65
N LYS A 69 12.89 -3.66 -0.51
CA LYS A 69 13.15 -4.98 0.10
C LYS A 69 11.90 -5.69 0.59
N VAL A 70 10.86 -4.93 0.96
CA VAL A 70 9.59 -5.49 1.45
C VAL A 70 8.63 -5.88 0.32
N LEU A 71 8.82 -5.35 -0.89
CA LEU A 71 7.92 -5.54 -2.02
C LEU A 71 7.63 -7.00 -2.37
N PRO A 72 8.63 -7.93 -2.45
CA PRO A 72 8.34 -9.31 -2.81
C PRO A 72 7.37 -9.99 -1.83
N ALA A 73 7.48 -9.69 -0.54
CA ALA A 73 6.59 -10.25 0.48
C ALA A 73 5.19 -9.66 0.37
N LEU A 74 5.06 -8.35 0.14
CA LEU A 74 3.77 -7.67 -0.02
C LEU A 74 3.07 -8.10 -1.31
N ILE A 75 3.80 -8.20 -2.43
CA ILE A 75 3.28 -8.70 -3.71
C ILE A 75 2.76 -10.14 -3.55
N TYR A 76 3.51 -11.00 -2.87
CA TYR A 76 3.07 -12.35 -2.54
C TYR A 76 1.76 -12.34 -1.73
N CYS A 77 1.65 -11.48 -0.73
CA CYS A 77 0.44 -11.33 0.08
C CYS A 77 -0.77 -10.84 -0.72
N ALA A 78 -0.57 -9.95 -1.69
CA ALA A 78 -1.62 -9.47 -2.57
C ALA A 78 -2.22 -10.56 -3.49
N GLY A 79 -1.56 -11.71 -3.63
CA GLY A 79 -2.04 -12.88 -4.38
C GLY A 79 -2.61 -14.02 -3.52
N ARG A 80 -2.70 -13.85 -2.18
CA ARG A 80 -3.16 -14.93 -1.28
C ARG A 80 -4.67 -15.17 -1.37
N PRO A 81 -5.13 -16.40 -1.05
CA PRO A 81 -6.56 -16.72 -1.09
C PRO A 81 -7.38 -15.94 -0.04
N GLU A 82 -6.77 -15.57 1.07
CA GLU A 82 -7.45 -14.85 2.16
C GLU A 82 -7.69 -13.38 1.79
N VAL A 83 -8.95 -12.96 1.74
CA VAL A 83 -9.37 -11.60 1.34
C VAL A 83 -8.69 -10.52 2.17
N ASP A 84 -8.66 -10.69 3.50
CA ASP A 84 -8.10 -9.70 4.42
C ASP A 84 -6.59 -9.51 4.21
N ILE A 85 -5.87 -10.60 3.89
CA ILE A 85 -4.44 -10.55 3.57
C ILE A 85 -4.21 -9.80 2.26
N ARG A 86 -5.00 -10.11 1.20
CA ARG A 86 -4.90 -9.36 -0.07
C ARG A 86 -5.20 -7.90 0.12
N SER A 87 -6.29 -7.61 0.85
CA SER A 87 -6.76 -6.25 1.12
C SER A 87 -5.70 -5.42 1.83
N ALA A 88 -5.11 -5.93 2.93
CA ALA A 88 -4.04 -5.27 3.66
C ALA A 88 -2.78 -5.06 2.80
N ALA A 89 -2.39 -6.07 2.02
CA ALA A 89 -1.23 -5.98 1.14
C ALA A 89 -1.41 -4.92 0.04
N VAL A 90 -2.58 -4.88 -0.60
CA VAL A 90 -2.94 -3.88 -1.63
C VAL A 90 -2.88 -2.46 -1.06
N GLU A 91 -3.44 -2.26 0.14
CA GLU A 91 -3.40 -0.97 0.82
C GLU A 91 -1.96 -0.52 1.10
N VAL A 92 -1.13 -1.41 1.64
CA VAL A 92 0.28 -1.12 1.94
C VAL A 92 1.09 -0.86 0.67
N LEU A 93 0.89 -1.66 -0.39
CA LEU A 93 1.54 -1.43 -1.70
C LEU A 93 1.17 -0.07 -2.28
N GLY A 94 -0.11 0.32 -2.17
CA GLY A 94 -0.60 1.64 -2.59
C GLY A 94 0.07 2.78 -1.82
N ARG A 95 0.16 2.65 -0.48
CA ARG A 95 0.79 3.65 0.39
C ARG A 95 2.29 3.80 0.12
N LEU A 96 2.98 2.72 -0.19
CA LEU A 96 4.41 2.76 -0.54
C LEU A 96 4.69 3.48 -1.87
N GLY A 97 3.76 3.48 -2.82
CA GLY A 97 3.89 4.20 -4.08
C GLY A 97 5.07 3.76 -4.96
N LEU A 98 5.63 2.58 -4.72
CA LEU A 98 6.80 2.09 -5.46
C LEU A 98 6.38 1.53 -6.82
N SER A 99 6.94 2.03 -7.90
CA SER A 99 6.55 1.69 -9.28
C SER A 99 6.49 0.18 -9.56
N ALA A 100 7.33 -0.62 -8.92
CA ALA A 100 7.33 -2.08 -9.04
C ALA A 100 6.05 -2.74 -8.48
N ALA A 101 5.22 -2.04 -7.69
CA ALA A 101 3.93 -2.53 -7.21
C ALA A 101 2.79 -2.31 -8.21
N LEU A 102 2.97 -1.42 -9.20
CA LEU A 102 1.91 -0.98 -10.11
C LEU A 102 1.20 -2.16 -10.79
N GLN A 103 1.96 -3.10 -11.36
CA GLN A 103 1.39 -4.24 -12.06
C GLN A 103 0.50 -5.08 -11.16
N THR A 104 0.93 -5.34 -9.93
CA THR A 104 0.13 -6.09 -8.94
C THR A 104 -1.16 -5.36 -8.60
N LEU A 105 -1.13 -4.04 -8.42
CA LEU A 105 -2.32 -3.24 -8.14
C LEU A 105 -3.31 -3.25 -9.32
N VAL A 106 -2.80 -3.17 -10.56
CA VAL A 106 -3.62 -3.26 -11.77
C VAL A 106 -4.28 -4.63 -11.90
N GLU A 107 -3.60 -5.72 -11.54
CA GLU A 107 -4.19 -7.07 -11.51
C GLU A 107 -5.30 -7.18 -10.45
N ARG A 108 -5.20 -6.49 -9.32
CA ARG A 108 -6.24 -6.50 -8.26
C ARG A 108 -7.49 -5.70 -8.63
N LEU A 109 -7.50 -4.95 -9.73
CA LEU A 109 -8.74 -4.42 -10.29
C LEU A 109 -9.73 -5.52 -10.73
N GLU A 110 -9.24 -6.74 -10.98
CA GLU A 110 -10.03 -7.92 -11.34
C GLU A 110 -10.17 -8.91 -10.18
N ASP A 111 -9.94 -8.48 -8.95
CA ASP A 111 -10.13 -9.33 -7.78
C ASP A 111 -11.60 -9.76 -7.64
N GLN A 112 -11.83 -10.99 -7.21
CA GLN A 112 -13.18 -11.53 -7.01
C GLN A 112 -13.95 -10.85 -5.87
N ASN A 113 -13.25 -10.05 -5.03
CA ASN A 113 -13.83 -9.36 -3.89
C ASN A 113 -13.81 -7.85 -4.11
N ASN A 114 -14.98 -7.21 -4.08
CA ASN A 114 -15.16 -5.77 -4.33
C ASN A 114 -14.36 -4.90 -3.35
N ALA A 115 -14.16 -5.33 -2.10
CA ALA A 115 -13.36 -4.55 -1.14
C ALA A 115 -11.88 -4.53 -1.54
N VAL A 116 -11.33 -5.61 -2.12
CA VAL A 116 -9.96 -5.63 -2.66
C VAL A 116 -9.87 -4.78 -3.92
N GLN A 117 -10.87 -4.86 -4.81
CA GLN A 117 -10.95 -3.99 -6.00
C GLN A 117 -10.96 -2.50 -5.60
N ALA A 118 -11.82 -2.12 -4.64
CA ALA A 118 -11.90 -0.74 -4.15
C ALA A 118 -10.56 -0.23 -3.62
N ARG A 119 -9.86 -1.06 -2.84
CA ARG A 119 -8.52 -0.70 -2.35
C ARG A 119 -7.49 -0.59 -3.47
N ALA A 120 -7.57 -1.45 -4.50
CA ALA A 120 -6.70 -1.36 -5.67
C ALA A 120 -6.95 -0.08 -6.48
N ILE A 121 -8.23 0.28 -6.68
CA ILE A 121 -8.63 1.53 -7.30
C ILE A 121 -8.03 2.72 -6.54
N ALA A 122 -8.26 2.79 -5.22
CA ALA A 122 -7.74 3.86 -4.38
C ALA A 122 -6.21 3.95 -4.41
N ALA A 123 -5.53 2.79 -4.32
CA ALA A 123 -4.07 2.68 -4.33
C ALA A 123 -3.45 3.27 -5.61
N LEU A 124 -4.08 3.07 -6.77
CA LEU A 124 -3.60 3.55 -8.06
C LEU A 124 -3.52 5.08 -8.16
N SER A 125 -4.22 5.82 -7.28
CA SER A 125 -4.11 7.28 -7.21
C SER A 125 -2.70 7.79 -6.87
N ASN A 126 -1.85 6.94 -6.30
CA ASN A 126 -0.47 7.25 -5.93
C ASN A 126 0.56 6.92 -7.03
N PHE A 127 0.10 6.55 -8.23
CA PHE A 127 0.97 6.08 -9.32
C PHE A 127 0.74 6.89 -10.61
N SER A 128 1.78 7.01 -11.41
CA SER A 128 1.62 7.38 -12.81
C SER A 128 1.11 6.17 -13.59
N VAL A 129 -0.13 6.25 -14.08
CA VAL A 129 -0.81 5.15 -14.77
C VAL A 129 -0.94 5.41 -16.26
N SER A 130 -1.02 4.35 -17.07
CA SER A 130 -1.23 4.45 -18.51
C SER A 130 -2.68 4.78 -18.86
N ALA A 131 -2.90 5.21 -20.11
CA ALA A 131 -4.25 5.46 -20.64
C ALA A 131 -5.15 4.21 -20.57
N ASP A 132 -4.59 3.01 -20.71
CA ASP A 132 -5.34 1.75 -20.59
C ASP A 132 -5.82 1.51 -19.16
N VAL A 133 -5.00 1.82 -18.16
CA VAL A 133 -5.41 1.73 -16.75
C VAL A 133 -6.50 2.77 -16.45
N LEU A 134 -6.39 4.01 -16.94
CA LEU A 134 -7.46 5.01 -16.81
C LEU A 134 -8.77 4.53 -17.45
N LYS A 135 -8.70 3.92 -18.64
CA LYS A 135 -9.88 3.34 -19.29
C LYS A 135 -10.53 2.24 -18.43
N ARG A 136 -9.73 1.38 -17.83
CA ARG A 136 -10.23 0.35 -16.90
C ARG A 136 -10.87 0.97 -15.65
N LEU A 137 -10.24 1.98 -15.06
CA LEU A 137 -10.80 2.68 -13.89
C LEU A 137 -12.15 3.32 -14.20
N ARG A 138 -12.35 3.87 -15.40
CA ARG A 138 -13.66 4.45 -15.80
C ARG A 138 -14.77 3.41 -15.84
N THR A 139 -14.49 2.12 -16.08
CA THR A 139 -15.55 1.09 -16.08
C THR A 139 -16.21 0.91 -14.72
N PHE A 140 -15.49 1.23 -13.63
CA PHE A 140 -16.04 1.14 -12.28
C PHE A 140 -17.04 2.26 -11.95
N LEU A 141 -17.08 3.36 -12.72
CA LEU A 141 -18.08 4.43 -12.54
C LEU A 141 -19.53 3.99 -12.83
N VAL A 142 -19.71 2.83 -13.45
CA VAL A 142 -21.03 2.27 -13.79
C VAL A 142 -21.18 0.84 -13.24
N SER A 143 -20.49 0.52 -12.15
CA SER A 143 -20.45 -0.84 -11.57
C SER A 143 -21.71 -1.24 -10.78
N ASP A 144 -22.59 -0.28 -10.50
CA ASP A 144 -23.74 -0.44 -9.61
C ASP A 144 -23.36 -0.87 -8.16
N ASP A 145 -22.11 -0.55 -7.77
CA ASP A 145 -21.56 -0.71 -6.43
C ASP A 145 -21.07 0.63 -5.91
N GLY A 146 -21.72 1.13 -4.86
CA GLY A 146 -21.45 2.48 -4.34
C GLY A 146 -20.03 2.69 -3.83
N THR A 147 -19.33 1.63 -3.43
CA THR A 147 -17.93 1.72 -2.98
C THR A 147 -16.98 1.80 -4.19
N LEU A 148 -17.19 0.95 -5.18
CA LEU A 148 -16.37 0.95 -6.40
C LEU A 148 -16.54 2.26 -7.18
N GLU A 149 -17.78 2.73 -7.35
CA GLU A 149 -18.09 4.01 -8.00
C GLU A 149 -17.42 5.18 -7.29
N ALA A 150 -17.53 5.23 -5.95
CA ALA A 150 -16.95 6.29 -5.14
C ALA A 150 -15.41 6.33 -5.26
N GLU A 151 -14.76 5.19 -5.10
CA GLU A 151 -13.30 5.10 -5.21
C GLU A 151 -12.81 5.39 -6.63
N ALA A 152 -13.53 4.94 -7.67
CA ALA A 152 -13.20 5.24 -9.05
C ALA A 152 -13.29 6.74 -9.36
N ALA A 153 -14.37 7.41 -8.92
CA ALA A 153 -14.55 8.84 -9.12
C ALA A 153 -13.42 9.65 -8.47
N LEU A 154 -13.09 9.37 -7.21
CA LEU A 154 -12.02 10.04 -6.47
C LEU A 154 -10.64 9.77 -7.09
N THR A 155 -10.37 8.54 -7.49
CA THR A 155 -9.07 8.15 -8.07
C THR A 155 -8.87 8.80 -9.44
N LEU A 156 -9.87 8.77 -10.33
CA LEU A 156 -9.79 9.41 -11.64
C LEU A 156 -9.60 10.92 -11.53
N ALA A 157 -10.27 11.55 -10.55
CA ALA A 157 -10.07 12.97 -10.28
C ALA A 157 -8.66 13.29 -9.79
N ARG A 158 -8.09 12.51 -8.86
CA ARG A 158 -6.70 12.68 -8.40
C ARG A 158 -5.67 12.45 -9.50
N LEU A 159 -5.99 11.57 -10.46
CA LEU A 159 -5.16 11.31 -11.64
C LEU A 159 -5.36 12.34 -12.75
N ASN A 160 -6.19 13.36 -12.53
CA ASN A 160 -6.55 14.40 -13.50
C ASN A 160 -7.10 13.85 -14.83
N ASP A 161 -7.89 12.77 -14.74
CA ASP A 161 -8.51 12.17 -15.93
C ASP A 161 -9.75 12.94 -16.38
N MET A 162 -9.54 14.00 -17.16
CA MET A 162 -10.62 14.86 -17.67
C MET A 162 -11.64 14.11 -18.53
N ALA A 163 -11.25 13.01 -19.15
CA ALA A 163 -12.19 12.19 -19.94
C ALA A 163 -13.25 11.49 -19.10
N ALA A 164 -13.04 11.39 -17.77
CA ALA A 164 -14.01 10.79 -16.84
C ALA A 164 -15.14 11.76 -16.45
N ILE A 165 -15.01 13.08 -16.67
CA ILE A 165 -15.95 14.07 -16.14
C ILE A 165 -17.40 13.78 -16.52
N ASN A 166 -17.67 13.45 -17.78
CA ASN A 166 -19.01 13.16 -18.28
C ASN A 166 -19.62 11.90 -17.67
N SER A 167 -18.79 10.98 -17.17
CA SER A 167 -19.22 9.77 -16.46
C SER A 167 -19.36 10.00 -14.95
N ILE A 168 -18.66 10.97 -14.39
CA ILE A 168 -18.73 11.34 -12.97
C ILE A 168 -19.97 12.21 -12.69
N LEU A 169 -20.32 13.14 -13.58
CA LEU A 169 -21.46 14.04 -13.38
C LEU A 169 -22.78 13.33 -13.06
N PRO A 170 -23.19 12.24 -13.75
CA PRO A 170 -24.42 11.52 -13.42
C PRO A 170 -24.41 10.91 -12.01
N LEU A 171 -23.22 10.61 -11.45
CA LEU A 171 -23.08 10.03 -10.10
C LEU A 171 -23.53 10.97 -8.99
N LEU A 172 -23.68 12.28 -9.26
CA LEU A 172 -24.28 13.22 -8.31
C LEU A 172 -25.74 12.85 -7.96
N SER A 173 -26.42 12.08 -8.82
CA SER A 173 -27.78 11.57 -8.59
C SER A 173 -27.81 10.07 -8.26
N SER A 174 -26.66 9.45 -7.94
CA SER A 174 -26.59 8.03 -7.58
C SER A 174 -27.47 7.72 -6.36
N ARG A 175 -28.02 6.50 -6.33
CA ARG A 175 -28.75 5.99 -5.16
C ARG A 175 -27.87 5.88 -3.91
N PHE A 176 -26.56 5.69 -4.07
CA PHE A 176 -25.60 5.55 -2.98
C PHE A 176 -25.10 6.93 -2.49
N ALA A 177 -25.20 7.18 -1.20
CA ALA A 177 -24.74 8.44 -0.62
C ALA A 177 -23.21 8.62 -0.75
N SER A 178 -22.45 7.55 -0.58
CA SER A 178 -20.99 7.54 -0.77
C SER A 178 -20.59 7.97 -2.18
N THR A 179 -21.29 7.44 -3.20
CA THR A 179 -21.04 7.80 -4.60
C THR A 179 -21.34 9.28 -4.88
N ARG A 180 -22.50 9.80 -4.38
CA ARG A 180 -22.82 11.23 -4.52
C ARG A 180 -21.78 12.14 -3.89
N GLN A 181 -21.33 11.80 -2.67
CA GLN A 181 -20.29 12.54 -1.96
C GLN A 181 -18.95 12.50 -2.74
N ALA A 182 -18.54 11.31 -3.19
CA ALA A 182 -17.32 11.14 -3.95
C ALA A 182 -17.35 11.90 -5.29
N ALA A 183 -18.48 11.87 -6.01
CA ALA A 183 -18.67 12.61 -7.26
C ALA A 183 -18.54 14.13 -7.04
N ALA A 184 -19.20 14.67 -6.00
CA ALA A 184 -19.08 16.09 -5.66
C ALA A 184 -17.64 16.48 -5.32
N THR A 185 -16.92 15.66 -4.54
CA THR A 185 -15.49 15.87 -4.23
C THR A 185 -14.64 15.77 -5.48
N ALA A 186 -14.86 14.75 -6.33
CA ALA A 186 -14.11 14.55 -7.56
C ALA A 186 -14.20 15.79 -8.48
N ILE A 187 -15.40 16.30 -8.70
CA ILE A 187 -15.64 17.50 -9.53
C ILE A 187 -14.91 18.72 -8.95
N SER A 188 -14.83 18.85 -7.60
CA SER A 188 -14.19 20.01 -6.97
C SER A 188 -12.66 20.04 -7.13
N ILE A 189 -12.02 18.90 -7.32
CA ILE A 189 -10.56 18.79 -7.43
C ILE A 189 -10.06 18.63 -8.89
N MET A 190 -10.96 18.33 -9.82
CA MET A 190 -10.59 18.24 -11.24
C MET A 190 -10.28 19.64 -11.80
N PRO A 191 -9.28 19.77 -12.69
CA PRO A 191 -9.00 21.04 -13.38
C PRO A 191 -10.22 21.54 -14.17
N LEU A 192 -10.33 22.89 -14.34
CA LEU A 192 -11.36 23.53 -15.15
C LEU A 192 -10.99 23.47 -16.64
#